data_ba4599295a916deffce3f5d8649cf448
#
_entry.id   ba4599295a916deffce3f5d8649cf448
#
_cell.length_a   1.000
_cell.length_b   1.000
_cell.length_c   1.000
_cell.angle_alpha   90.00
_cell.angle_beta   90.00
_cell.angle_gamma   90.00
#
_symmetry.space_group_name_H-M   'P 1'
#
loop_
_entity.id
_entity.type
_entity.pdbx_description
1 polymer ?
#
loop_
_entity_poly.entity_id
_entity_poly.type
_entity_poly.pdbx_seq_one_letter_code
_entity_poly.pdbx_strand_id
1 'polypeptide(L)'
;MARQTDLFQGVKNLLFPVQCGGCGRWDSELCQTCGSVAINPVVSRAVEDAAGHPSIELLCLGDYSGVLRSIILTAKHDRYRDSGDFLFTAGKHLGQAAGERLARLVTLPLLAPVWVVPAPSSHARRRRRAEVVPTIANGVVEGIRSALVARIDTVPAVGLHRGVGGQSGRSAGSRSRARLGAMDLLIAPPDRSLAVVVDDVVTTGTTLRAVLDALDGHGVLAVSLAAA
;
A
#
# COMPACT_ATOMS: atom_id res chain seq x y z
N MET A 1 -22.12 30.46 8.67
CA MET A 1 -21.29 29.80 9.70
C MET A 1 -19.86 29.48 9.29
N ALA A 2 -19.42 29.78 8.05
CA ALA A 2 -18.08 29.42 7.53
C ALA A 2 -16.92 30.36 7.96
N ARG A 3 -17.18 31.56 8.48
CA ARG A 3 -16.13 32.55 8.79
C ARG A 3 -15.42 32.40 10.15
N GLN A 4 -15.97 31.66 11.11
CA GLN A 4 -15.36 31.51 12.44
C GLN A 4 -14.32 30.40 12.49
N THR A 5 -14.44 29.38 11.64
CA THR A 5 -13.47 28.29 11.52
C THR A 5 -12.15 28.76 10.87
N ASP A 6 -12.22 29.68 9.90
CA ASP A 6 -11.02 30.21 9.21
C ASP A 6 -10.12 31.06 10.13
N LEU A 7 -10.71 31.84 11.05
CA LEU A 7 -9.94 32.71 11.95
C LEU A 7 -9.17 31.88 13.00
N PHE A 8 -9.80 30.84 13.54
CA PHE A 8 -9.15 29.93 14.49
C PHE A 8 -8.03 29.11 13.84
N GLN A 9 -8.23 28.68 12.58
CA GLN A 9 -7.21 28.00 11.79
C GLN A 9 -6.02 28.94 11.52
N GLY A 10 -6.29 30.20 11.17
CA GLY A 10 -5.25 31.21 10.92
C GLY A 10 -4.41 31.52 12.17
N VAL A 11 -5.01 31.64 13.34
CA VAL A 11 -4.30 31.88 14.62
C VAL A 11 -3.50 30.64 15.04
N LYS A 12 -4.03 29.43 14.84
CA LYS A 12 -3.34 28.19 15.12
C LYS A 12 -2.11 28.03 14.23
N ASN A 13 -2.22 28.35 12.94
CA ASN A 13 -1.11 28.27 11.99
C ASN A 13 -0.03 29.33 12.25
N LEU A 14 -0.39 30.48 12.82
CA LEU A 14 0.57 31.51 13.22
C LEU A 14 1.41 31.09 14.41
N LEU A 15 0.85 30.33 15.37
CA LEU A 15 1.53 29.87 16.58
C LEU A 15 2.24 28.52 16.37
N PHE A 16 1.73 27.69 15.44
CA PHE A 16 2.26 26.38 15.09
C PHE A 16 2.24 26.20 13.58
N PRO A 17 3.19 26.82 12.87
CA PRO A 17 3.23 26.74 11.42
C PRO A 17 3.40 25.29 10.94
N VAL A 18 2.48 24.83 10.09
CA VAL A 18 2.47 23.49 9.53
C VAL A 18 3.13 23.53 8.17
N GLN A 19 4.02 22.58 7.89
CA GLN A 19 4.65 22.41 6.58
C GLN A 19 4.00 21.26 5.81
N CYS A 20 3.91 21.41 4.50
CA CYS A 20 3.43 20.35 3.61
C CYS A 20 4.32 19.10 3.69
N GLY A 21 3.74 17.94 3.99
CA GLY A 21 4.44 16.66 4.05
C GLY A 21 5.10 16.21 2.74
N GLY A 22 4.75 16.82 1.60
CA GLY A 22 5.35 16.55 0.30
C GLY A 22 6.48 17.49 -0.07
N CYS A 23 6.23 18.82 -0.11
CA CYS A 23 7.17 19.81 -0.63
C CYS A 23 7.73 20.77 0.44
N GLY A 24 7.32 20.67 1.69
CA GLY A 24 7.76 21.55 2.77
C GLY A 24 7.18 22.97 2.75
N ARG A 25 6.25 23.31 1.84
CA ARG A 25 5.58 24.62 1.82
C ARG A 25 4.82 24.83 3.13
N TRP A 26 4.85 26.06 3.65
CA TRP A 26 4.14 26.44 4.86
C TRP A 26 2.61 26.51 4.66
N ASP A 27 1.88 26.53 5.75
CA ASP A 27 0.42 26.76 5.88
C ASP A 27 -0.47 25.63 5.31
N SER A 28 0.06 24.42 5.14
CA SER A 28 -0.74 23.27 4.70
C SER A 28 -0.11 21.96 5.16
N GLU A 29 -0.88 21.03 5.67
CA GLU A 29 -0.41 19.68 5.99
C GLU A 29 -0.07 18.90 4.70
N LEU A 30 -0.89 19.06 3.67
CA LEU A 30 -0.64 18.58 2.32
C LEU A 30 -1.23 19.58 1.32
N CYS A 31 -0.39 20.32 0.58
CA CYS A 31 -0.86 21.28 -0.39
C CYS A 31 -1.51 20.59 -1.60
N GLN A 32 -2.38 21.33 -2.30
CA GLN A 32 -3.12 20.78 -3.44
C GLN A 32 -2.23 20.13 -4.50
N THR A 33 -1.08 20.74 -4.84
CA THR A 33 -0.11 20.19 -5.80
C THR A 33 0.47 18.85 -5.33
N CYS A 34 0.76 18.71 -4.05
CA CYS A 34 1.25 17.45 -3.50
C CYS A 34 0.12 16.43 -3.35
N GLY A 35 -1.08 16.87 -2.99
CA GLY A 35 -2.26 16.01 -2.88
C GLY A 35 -2.67 15.40 -4.23
N SER A 36 -2.52 16.15 -5.34
CA SER A 36 -2.85 15.65 -6.67
C SER A 36 -1.99 14.47 -7.13
N VAL A 37 -0.83 14.22 -6.49
CA VAL A 37 0.00 13.02 -6.77
C VAL A 37 -0.77 11.72 -6.49
N ALA A 38 -1.80 11.73 -5.63
CA ALA A 38 -2.65 10.57 -5.36
C ALA A 38 -3.37 10.02 -6.60
N ILE A 39 -3.56 10.85 -7.63
CA ILE A 39 -4.24 10.50 -8.88
C ILE A 39 -3.32 10.62 -10.11
N ASN A 40 -2.01 10.55 -9.90
CA ASN A 40 -1.06 10.46 -11.00
C ASN A 40 -1.36 9.24 -11.88
N PRO A 41 -0.99 9.26 -13.17
CA PRO A 41 -1.12 8.10 -14.05
C PRO A 41 -0.52 6.85 -13.42
N VAL A 42 -1.27 5.76 -13.42
CA VAL A 42 -0.82 4.48 -12.87
C VAL A 42 0.24 3.87 -13.78
N VAL A 43 1.36 3.52 -13.21
CA VAL A 43 2.49 2.86 -13.88
C VAL A 43 2.43 1.37 -13.58
N SER A 44 2.53 0.54 -14.62
CA SER A 44 2.69 -0.92 -14.50
C SER A 44 4.17 -1.29 -14.56
N ARG A 45 4.61 -2.13 -13.64
CA ARG A 45 5.99 -2.66 -13.58
C ARG A 45 5.96 -4.17 -13.41
N ALA A 46 6.96 -4.85 -13.94
CA ALA A 46 7.24 -6.24 -13.61
C ALA A 46 8.14 -6.28 -12.37
N VAL A 47 7.75 -7.02 -11.35
CA VAL A 47 8.60 -7.30 -10.19
C VAL A 47 9.19 -8.68 -10.37
N GLU A 48 10.47 -8.72 -10.70
CA GLU A 48 11.27 -9.93 -10.79
C GLU A 48 11.97 -10.16 -9.44
N ASP A 49 12.12 -11.42 -9.05
CA ASP A 49 12.96 -11.75 -7.91
C ASP A 49 14.27 -12.42 -8.39
N ALA A 50 15.27 -12.38 -7.51
CA ALA A 50 16.58 -12.97 -7.78
C ALA A 50 16.56 -14.52 -7.88
N ALA A 51 15.43 -15.17 -7.60
CA ALA A 51 15.25 -16.62 -7.64
C ALA A 51 14.64 -17.13 -8.95
N GLY A 52 14.31 -16.23 -9.88
CA GLY A 52 13.77 -16.57 -11.19
C GLY A 52 12.30 -17.02 -11.21
N HIS A 53 11.53 -16.68 -10.17
CA HIS A 53 10.08 -16.89 -10.21
C HIS A 53 9.40 -16.01 -11.28
N PRO A 54 8.21 -16.40 -11.76
CA PRO A 54 7.46 -15.59 -12.70
C PRO A 54 7.31 -14.14 -12.22
N SER A 55 7.47 -13.19 -13.12
CA SER A 55 7.27 -11.78 -12.82
C SER A 55 5.82 -11.52 -12.45
N ILE A 56 5.62 -10.58 -11.51
CA ILE A 56 4.30 -10.16 -11.04
C ILE A 56 4.07 -8.74 -11.50
N GLU A 57 2.88 -8.46 -12.03
CA GLU A 57 2.48 -7.10 -12.36
C GLU A 57 2.25 -6.31 -11.08
N LEU A 58 2.97 -5.18 -10.95
CA LEU A 58 2.84 -4.19 -9.89
C LEU A 58 2.29 -2.90 -10.47
N LEU A 59 1.17 -2.43 -9.92
CA LEU A 59 0.62 -1.10 -10.22
C LEU A 59 1.08 -0.10 -9.15
N CYS A 60 1.63 1.03 -9.57
CA CYS A 60 2.07 2.09 -8.66
C CYS A 60 1.88 3.49 -9.26
N LEU A 61 2.00 4.53 -8.42
CA LEU A 61 1.91 5.93 -8.86
C LEU A 61 3.20 6.47 -9.44
N GLY A 62 4.33 5.76 -9.28
CA GLY A 62 5.64 6.15 -9.80
C GLY A 62 6.81 5.70 -8.96
N ASP A 63 7.96 6.37 -9.16
CA ASP A 63 9.20 6.07 -8.45
C ASP A 63 9.15 6.49 -6.98
N TYR A 64 9.84 5.74 -6.12
CA TYR A 64 10.04 6.11 -4.72
C TYR A 64 11.05 7.26 -4.59
N SER A 65 10.65 8.45 -5.07
CA SER A 65 11.48 9.64 -5.13
C SER A 65 10.65 10.91 -4.94
N GLY A 66 11.31 12.06 -4.79
CA GLY A 66 10.70 13.38 -4.76
C GLY A 66 9.53 13.52 -3.77
N VAL A 67 8.46 14.15 -4.22
CA VAL A 67 7.25 14.46 -3.44
C VAL A 67 6.57 13.19 -2.93
N LEU A 68 6.44 12.17 -3.77
CA LEU A 68 5.79 10.91 -3.38
C LEU A 68 6.53 10.22 -2.23
N ARG A 69 7.87 10.15 -2.29
CA ARG A 69 8.69 9.64 -1.20
C ARG A 69 8.49 10.44 0.10
N SER A 70 8.47 11.78 0.00
CA SER A 70 8.30 12.65 1.16
C SER A 70 6.94 12.42 1.84
N ILE A 71 5.85 12.33 1.06
CA ILE A 71 4.51 12.04 1.60
C ILE A 71 4.47 10.67 2.29
N ILE A 72 5.02 9.63 1.66
CA ILE A 72 5.06 8.28 2.25
C ILE A 72 5.85 8.26 3.56
N LEU A 73 6.99 8.97 3.62
CA LEU A 73 7.77 9.08 4.84
C LEU A 73 7.03 9.84 5.94
N THR A 74 6.35 10.93 5.59
CA THR A 74 5.50 11.69 6.52
C THR A 74 4.39 10.79 7.07
N ALA A 75 3.66 10.08 6.21
CA ALA A 75 2.61 9.15 6.64
C ALA A 75 3.13 8.03 7.57
N LYS A 76 4.37 7.56 7.37
CA LYS A 76 4.99 6.51 8.19
C LYS A 76 5.50 6.99 9.55
N HIS A 77 5.94 8.22 9.63
CA HIS A 77 6.75 8.69 10.77
C HIS A 77 6.12 9.85 11.55
N ASP A 78 5.31 10.67 10.90
CA ASP A 78 4.65 11.81 11.55
C ASP A 78 3.23 11.43 12.00
N ARG A 79 3.10 11.12 13.30
CA ARG A 79 1.80 10.76 13.91
C ARG A 79 0.87 11.93 14.16
N TYR A 80 1.33 13.15 13.97
CA TYR A 80 0.55 14.35 14.18
C TYR A 80 -0.12 14.87 12.92
N ARG A 81 0.25 14.31 11.75
CA ARG A 81 -0.33 14.64 10.46
C ARG A 81 -1.26 13.55 9.98
N ASP A 82 -2.43 13.96 9.58
CA ASP A 82 -3.38 13.05 8.95
C ASP A 82 -3.07 12.95 7.44
N SER A 83 -2.55 11.80 7.04
CA SER A 83 -2.33 11.45 5.64
C SER A 83 -3.41 10.49 5.11
N GLY A 84 -4.45 10.23 5.88
CA GLY A 84 -5.47 9.22 5.58
C GLY A 84 -6.18 9.48 4.25
N ASP A 85 -6.60 10.71 4.01
CA ASP A 85 -7.29 11.09 2.76
C ASP A 85 -6.41 10.88 1.52
N PHE A 86 -5.12 11.21 1.60
CA PHE A 86 -4.17 10.96 0.52
C PHE A 86 -4.01 9.46 0.27
N LEU A 87 -3.76 8.69 1.33
CA LEU A 87 -3.54 7.25 1.24
C LEU A 87 -4.76 6.52 0.69
N PHE A 88 -5.96 6.89 1.16
CA PHE A 88 -7.21 6.33 0.69
C PHE A 88 -7.48 6.69 -0.78
N THR A 89 -7.31 7.95 -1.16
CA THR A 89 -7.51 8.44 -2.54
C THR A 89 -6.54 7.76 -3.49
N ALA A 90 -5.26 7.67 -3.13
CA ALA A 90 -4.24 6.97 -3.90
C ALA A 90 -4.57 5.47 -4.04
N GLY A 91 -4.98 4.83 -2.94
CA GLY A 91 -5.44 3.45 -2.95
C GLY A 91 -6.64 3.25 -3.85
N LYS A 92 -7.64 4.14 -3.81
CA LYS A 92 -8.83 4.08 -4.67
C LYS A 92 -8.46 4.20 -6.16
N HIS A 93 -7.60 5.14 -6.50
CA HIS A 93 -7.14 5.33 -7.87
C HIS A 93 -6.39 4.09 -8.40
N LEU A 94 -5.45 3.55 -7.62
CA LEU A 94 -4.75 2.30 -7.94
C LEU A 94 -5.70 1.10 -7.99
N GLY A 95 -6.69 1.04 -7.10
CA GLY A 95 -7.70 0.00 -7.05
C GLY A 95 -8.60 0.00 -8.28
N GLN A 96 -8.94 1.16 -8.84
CA GLN A 96 -9.68 1.25 -10.10
C GLN A 96 -8.87 0.62 -11.24
N ALA A 97 -7.60 0.96 -11.38
CA ALA A 97 -6.72 0.35 -12.37
C ALA A 97 -6.56 -1.17 -12.15
N ALA A 98 -6.46 -1.61 -10.89
CA ALA A 98 -6.41 -3.03 -10.55
C ALA A 98 -7.72 -3.75 -10.96
N GLY A 99 -8.88 -3.16 -10.70
CA GLY A 99 -10.18 -3.70 -11.11
C GLY A 99 -10.30 -3.86 -12.62
N GLU A 100 -9.82 -2.88 -13.40
CA GLU A 100 -9.77 -2.95 -14.87
C GLU A 100 -8.84 -4.08 -15.36
N ARG A 101 -7.71 -4.34 -14.65
CA ARG A 101 -6.82 -5.47 -14.97
C ARG A 101 -7.50 -6.80 -14.66
N LEU A 102 -8.09 -6.92 -13.47
CA LEU A 102 -8.81 -8.12 -13.05
C LEU A 102 -9.97 -8.46 -14.03
N ALA A 103 -10.73 -7.46 -14.47
CA ALA A 103 -11.81 -7.64 -15.43
C ALA A 103 -11.34 -8.25 -16.77
N ARG A 104 -10.09 -7.99 -17.17
CA ARG A 104 -9.49 -8.58 -18.40
C ARG A 104 -8.98 -10.00 -18.19
N LEU A 105 -8.57 -10.34 -16.96
CA LEU A 105 -8.08 -11.69 -16.63
C LEU A 105 -9.23 -12.70 -16.52
N VAL A 106 -10.46 -12.22 -16.34
CA VAL A 106 -11.60 -13.08 -16.07
C VAL A 106 -12.57 -13.05 -17.23
N THR A 107 -12.68 -14.18 -17.92
CA THR A 107 -13.53 -14.38 -19.11
C THR A 107 -15.00 -14.66 -18.75
N LEU A 108 -15.35 -14.87 -17.48
CA LEU A 108 -16.70 -15.19 -16.98
C LEU A 108 -17.04 -14.33 -15.76
N PRO A 109 -18.36 -14.12 -15.45
CA PRO A 109 -18.72 -13.39 -14.25
C PRO A 109 -18.06 -14.03 -13.05
N LEU A 110 -17.25 -13.22 -12.34
CA LEU A 110 -16.48 -13.66 -11.18
C LEU A 110 -17.44 -14.04 -10.06
N LEU A 111 -17.73 -15.31 -9.93
CA LEU A 111 -18.40 -15.85 -8.74
C LEU A 111 -17.42 -15.98 -7.56
N ALA A 112 -16.12 -15.90 -7.85
CA ALA A 112 -15.08 -16.02 -6.84
C ALA A 112 -14.77 -14.65 -6.18
N PRO A 113 -14.50 -14.61 -4.86
CA PRO A 113 -14.18 -13.38 -4.18
C PRO A 113 -12.80 -12.87 -4.58
N VAL A 114 -12.65 -11.53 -4.60
CA VAL A 114 -11.36 -10.86 -4.72
C VAL A 114 -10.91 -10.40 -3.33
N TRP A 115 -9.77 -10.87 -2.90
CA TRP A 115 -9.17 -10.46 -1.64
C TRP A 115 -8.13 -9.37 -1.87
N VAL A 116 -8.25 -8.29 -1.14
CA VAL A 116 -7.21 -7.28 -1.04
C VAL A 116 -6.40 -7.60 0.21
N VAL A 117 -5.16 -8.04 0.01
CA VAL A 117 -4.29 -8.56 1.08
C VAL A 117 -3.22 -7.53 1.43
N PRO A 118 -3.35 -6.81 2.57
CA PRO A 118 -2.31 -5.89 3.00
C PRO A 118 -1.04 -6.65 3.42
N ALA A 119 0.11 -6.22 2.91
CA ALA A 119 1.40 -6.77 3.32
C ALA A 119 1.62 -6.55 4.82
N PRO A 120 2.07 -7.58 5.56
CA PRO A 120 2.21 -7.48 7.01
C PRO A 120 3.34 -6.53 7.39
N SER A 121 3.04 -5.59 8.29
CA SER A 121 4.02 -4.69 8.87
C SER A 121 4.63 -5.26 10.17
N SER A 122 5.89 -4.90 10.47
CA SER A 122 6.52 -5.32 11.72
C SER A 122 5.76 -4.81 12.95
N HIS A 123 5.83 -5.57 14.08
CA HIS A 123 5.20 -5.20 15.35
C HIS A 123 5.56 -3.79 15.84
N ALA A 124 6.78 -3.31 15.58
CA ALA A 124 7.22 -1.97 15.94
C ALA A 124 6.46 -0.87 15.20
N ARG A 125 6.08 -1.11 13.93
CA ARG A 125 5.27 -0.18 13.14
C ARG A 125 3.80 -0.18 13.58
N ARG A 126 3.21 -1.34 13.91
CA ARG A 126 1.83 -1.42 14.44
C ARG A 126 1.66 -0.62 15.74
N ARG A 127 2.65 -0.67 16.64
CA ARG A 127 2.63 0.11 17.88
C ARG A 127 2.67 1.62 17.67
N ARG A 128 3.16 2.08 16.53
CA ARG A 128 3.25 3.52 16.18
C ARG A 128 1.99 4.07 15.48
N ARG A 129 0.91 3.28 15.39
CA ARG A 129 -0.38 3.64 14.74
C ARG A 129 -0.25 4.07 13.27
N ALA A 130 0.83 3.68 12.59
CA ALA A 130 0.97 3.97 11.17
C ALA A 130 0.15 2.93 10.38
N GLU A 131 -1.14 3.18 10.19
CA GLU A 131 -2.06 2.36 9.40
C GLU A 131 -1.95 2.67 7.89
N VAL A 132 -0.72 2.85 7.40
CA VAL A 132 -0.49 3.25 6.00
C VAL A 132 -1.04 2.19 5.04
N VAL A 133 -0.57 0.95 5.15
CA VAL A 133 -0.97 -0.13 4.23
C VAL A 133 -2.46 -0.49 4.38
N PRO A 134 -3.05 -0.60 5.57
CA PRO A 134 -4.49 -0.81 5.73
C PRO A 134 -5.34 0.30 5.09
N THR A 135 -4.94 1.57 5.23
CA THR A 135 -5.67 2.69 4.62
C THR A 135 -5.61 2.63 3.09
N ILE A 136 -4.44 2.33 2.51
CA ILE A 136 -4.30 2.11 1.07
C ILE A 136 -5.18 0.93 0.64
N ALA A 137 -5.15 -0.20 1.36
CA ALA A 137 -5.92 -1.40 1.03
C ALA A 137 -7.44 -1.13 1.02
N ASN A 138 -7.95 -0.34 1.98
CA ASN A 138 -9.36 0.07 1.99
C ASN A 138 -9.71 0.94 0.76
N GLY A 139 -8.83 1.84 0.37
CA GLY A 139 -8.97 2.58 -0.89
C GLY A 139 -8.99 1.64 -2.10
N VAL A 140 -8.06 0.68 -2.17
CA VAL A 140 -7.98 -0.31 -3.26
C VAL A 140 -9.27 -1.12 -3.38
N VAL A 141 -9.86 -1.58 -2.26
CA VAL A 141 -11.18 -2.24 -2.28
C VAL A 141 -12.22 -1.36 -2.95
N GLU A 142 -12.30 -0.09 -2.55
CA GLU A 142 -13.30 0.84 -3.08
C GLU A 142 -13.06 1.13 -4.58
N GLY A 143 -11.80 1.22 -4.99
CA GLY A 143 -11.44 1.37 -6.40
C GLY A 143 -11.81 0.14 -7.24
N ILE A 144 -11.50 -1.06 -6.79
CA ILE A 144 -11.87 -2.30 -7.51
C ILE A 144 -13.39 -2.42 -7.62
N ARG A 145 -14.14 -2.11 -6.56
CA ARG A 145 -15.61 -2.13 -6.57
C ARG A 145 -16.21 -1.21 -7.63
N SER A 146 -15.55 -0.10 -7.96
CA SER A 146 -16.02 0.80 -9.01
C SER A 146 -15.81 0.27 -10.43
N ALA A 147 -14.93 -0.70 -10.62
CA ALA A 147 -14.54 -1.24 -11.93
C ALA A 147 -14.99 -2.70 -12.14
N LEU A 148 -15.29 -3.44 -11.09
CA LEU A 148 -15.60 -4.87 -11.14
C LEU A 148 -16.75 -5.24 -10.21
N VAL A 149 -17.75 -5.93 -10.74
CA VAL A 149 -18.86 -6.49 -9.95
C VAL A 149 -18.44 -7.85 -9.39
N ALA A 150 -17.91 -7.84 -8.17
CA ALA A 150 -17.49 -9.04 -7.44
C ALA A 150 -17.60 -8.80 -5.93
N ARG A 151 -17.52 -9.87 -5.13
CA ARG A 151 -17.30 -9.72 -3.69
C ARG A 151 -15.83 -9.36 -3.46
N ILE A 152 -15.57 -8.20 -2.86
CA ILE A 152 -14.23 -7.67 -2.64
C ILE A 152 -14.09 -7.29 -1.17
N ASP A 153 -13.12 -7.90 -0.49
CA ASP A 153 -12.90 -7.70 0.94
C ASP A 153 -11.40 -7.45 1.22
N THR A 154 -11.11 -6.58 2.20
CA THR A 154 -9.77 -6.49 2.78
C THR A 154 -9.58 -7.65 3.74
N VAL A 155 -8.61 -8.52 3.48
CA VAL A 155 -8.33 -9.71 4.30
C VAL A 155 -6.86 -9.74 4.71
N PRO A 156 -6.51 -9.61 5.99
CA PRO A 156 -5.14 -9.77 6.47
C PRO A 156 -4.76 -11.27 6.52
N ALA A 157 -4.71 -11.88 5.33
CA ALA A 157 -4.54 -13.32 5.16
C ALA A 157 -3.14 -13.80 5.54
N VAL A 158 -2.13 -12.92 5.55
CA VAL A 158 -0.72 -13.27 5.76
C VAL A 158 -0.16 -12.50 6.96
N GLY A 159 0.64 -13.15 7.76
CA GLY A 159 1.32 -12.58 8.93
C GLY A 159 2.80 -12.87 8.97
N LEU A 160 3.54 -12.09 9.76
CA LEU A 160 4.95 -12.38 10.02
C LEU A 160 5.07 -13.57 10.98
N HIS A 161 5.93 -14.54 10.63
CA HIS A 161 6.23 -15.71 11.49
C HIS A 161 6.69 -15.26 12.89
N ARG A 162 6.09 -15.85 13.93
CA ARG A 162 6.40 -15.54 15.34
C ARG A 162 7.65 -16.31 15.80
N GLY A 163 8.79 -16.08 15.25
CA GLY A 163 10.00 -16.82 15.66
C GLY A 163 11.29 -16.21 15.14
N VAL A 164 11.20 -15.29 14.21
CA VAL A 164 12.36 -14.56 13.68
C VAL A 164 12.61 -13.32 14.53
N GLY A 165 12.97 -13.53 15.78
CA GLY A 165 13.57 -12.54 16.65
C GLY A 165 14.84 -12.02 16.02
N GLY A 166 15.00 -10.69 15.95
CA GLY A 166 16.10 -10.02 15.28
C GLY A 166 17.47 -10.55 15.66
N GLN A 167 18.12 -11.25 14.77
CA GLN A 167 19.56 -11.41 14.78
C GLN A 167 20.15 -10.25 13.98
N SER A 168 20.53 -9.20 14.70
CA SER A 168 21.40 -8.14 14.21
C SER A 168 22.74 -8.76 13.82
N GLY A 169 23.06 -8.76 12.51
CA GLY A 169 24.37 -9.23 12.04
C GLY A 169 24.40 -10.03 10.74
N ARG A 170 23.26 -10.33 10.11
CA ARG A 170 23.25 -11.07 8.84
C ARG A 170 23.39 -10.17 7.62
N SER A 171 24.15 -10.64 6.60
CA SER A 171 24.30 -9.98 5.30
C SER A 171 22.96 -9.78 4.56
N ALA A 172 22.91 -8.85 3.61
CA ALA A 172 21.70 -8.54 2.84
C ALA A 172 21.07 -9.79 2.17
N GLY A 173 21.89 -10.70 1.63
CA GLY A 173 21.43 -11.94 1.00
C GLY A 173 20.88 -12.99 1.98
N SER A 174 21.38 -13.05 3.22
CA SER A 174 20.85 -13.95 4.24
C SER A 174 19.54 -13.40 4.86
N ARG A 175 19.36 -12.07 4.87
CA ARG A 175 18.10 -11.43 5.28
C ARG A 175 16.98 -11.68 4.28
N SER A 176 17.29 -11.74 2.99
CA SER A 176 16.32 -12.02 1.92
C SER A 176 15.79 -13.45 2.05
N ARG A 177 16.67 -14.44 2.16
CA ARG A 177 16.29 -15.87 2.34
C ARG A 177 15.55 -16.15 3.65
N ALA A 178 15.92 -15.48 4.73
CA ALA A 178 15.21 -15.60 6.01
C ALA A 178 13.82 -14.96 5.99
N ARG A 179 13.53 -14.03 5.08
CA ARG A 179 12.20 -13.42 4.91
C ARG A 179 11.29 -14.25 4.02
N LEU A 180 11.80 -14.99 3.04
CA LEU A 180 11.00 -15.89 2.19
C LEU A 180 10.37 -17.05 2.99
N GLY A 181 10.95 -17.45 4.14
CA GLY A 181 10.35 -18.41 5.07
C GLY A 181 9.71 -17.78 6.31
N ALA A 182 9.49 -16.45 6.34
CA ALA A 182 9.10 -15.72 7.54
C ALA A 182 7.64 -15.24 7.53
N MET A 183 6.85 -15.68 6.58
CA MET A 183 5.43 -15.34 6.50
C MET A 183 4.56 -16.59 6.64
N ASP A 184 3.54 -16.48 7.46
CA ASP A 184 2.55 -17.53 7.69
C ASP A 184 1.22 -17.15 7.05
N LEU A 185 0.57 -18.10 6.40
CA LEU A 185 -0.81 -17.97 5.99
C LEU A 185 -1.70 -18.07 7.24
N LEU A 186 -2.42 -16.99 7.53
CA LEU A 186 -3.32 -16.91 8.68
C LEU A 186 -4.75 -17.32 8.34
N ILE A 187 -5.19 -17.02 7.12
CA ILE A 187 -6.52 -17.31 6.60
C ILE A 187 -6.32 -17.86 5.18
N ALA A 188 -6.78 -19.07 4.93
CA ALA A 188 -6.68 -19.70 3.62
C ALA A 188 -7.66 -19.02 2.62
N PRO A 189 -7.20 -18.62 1.43
CA PRO A 189 -8.08 -18.12 0.40
C PRO A 189 -9.10 -19.18 -0.03
N PRO A 190 -10.35 -18.81 -0.31
CA PRO A 190 -11.33 -19.74 -0.90
C PRO A 190 -10.84 -20.21 -2.28
N ASP A 191 -11.29 -21.40 -2.68
CA ASP A 191 -11.01 -21.92 -4.02
C ASP A 191 -11.39 -20.91 -5.09
N ARG A 192 -10.54 -20.76 -6.10
CA ARG A 192 -10.69 -19.84 -7.23
C ARG A 192 -10.74 -18.35 -6.88
N SER A 193 -10.48 -17.98 -5.61
CA SER A 193 -10.36 -16.57 -5.25
C SER A 193 -9.12 -15.94 -5.91
N LEU A 194 -9.19 -14.63 -6.15
CA LEU A 194 -8.04 -13.85 -6.61
C LEU A 194 -7.56 -12.96 -5.48
N ALA A 195 -6.26 -12.77 -5.35
CA ALA A 195 -5.69 -11.89 -4.35
C ALA A 195 -4.87 -10.75 -5.00
N VAL A 196 -5.14 -9.54 -4.55
CA VAL A 196 -4.37 -8.33 -4.86
C VAL A 196 -3.56 -7.96 -3.63
N VAL A 197 -2.24 -8.06 -3.72
CA VAL A 197 -1.35 -7.73 -2.60
C VAL A 197 -1.09 -6.22 -2.57
N VAL A 198 -1.23 -5.61 -1.39
CA VAL A 198 -1.03 -4.17 -1.21
C VAL A 198 0.14 -3.91 -0.27
N ASP A 199 1.09 -3.08 -0.72
CA ASP A 199 2.19 -2.56 0.12
C ASP A 199 2.29 -1.03 -0.05
N ASP A 200 3.06 -0.36 0.79
CA ASP A 200 3.28 1.08 0.67
C ASP A 200 4.39 1.40 -0.34
N VAL A 201 5.49 0.67 -0.34
CA VAL A 201 6.64 0.82 -1.25
C VAL A 201 7.24 -0.54 -1.57
N VAL A 202 7.37 -0.82 -2.85
CA VAL A 202 8.09 -2.01 -3.33
C VAL A 202 9.49 -1.57 -3.78
N THR A 203 10.53 -2.12 -3.12
CA THR A 203 11.93 -1.90 -3.49
C THR A 203 12.51 -3.13 -4.18
N THR A 204 12.90 -4.13 -3.42
CA THR A 204 13.45 -5.41 -3.93
C THR A 204 12.38 -6.46 -4.23
N GLY A 205 11.11 -6.15 -4.00
CA GLY A 205 10.02 -7.11 -4.15
C GLY A 205 9.98 -8.26 -3.12
N THR A 206 10.97 -8.36 -2.22
CA THR A 206 11.09 -9.50 -1.28
C THR A 206 9.86 -9.68 -0.38
N THR A 207 9.30 -8.59 0.14
CA THR A 207 8.08 -8.65 0.97
C THR A 207 6.90 -9.12 0.14
N LEU A 208 6.75 -8.55 -1.06
CA LEU A 208 5.70 -8.90 -1.99
C LEU A 208 5.77 -10.39 -2.37
N ARG A 209 6.95 -10.88 -2.72
CA ARG A 209 7.17 -12.29 -3.05
C ARG A 209 6.79 -13.20 -1.89
N ALA A 210 7.24 -12.92 -0.68
CA ALA A 210 6.92 -13.73 0.48
C ALA A 210 5.41 -13.80 0.79
N VAL A 211 4.67 -12.71 0.53
CA VAL A 211 3.18 -12.70 0.65
C VAL A 211 2.56 -13.58 -0.44
N LEU A 212 3.05 -13.47 -1.67
CA LEU A 212 2.52 -14.24 -2.81
C LEU A 212 2.81 -15.74 -2.67
N ASP A 213 3.99 -16.10 -2.20
CA ASP A 213 4.35 -17.50 -1.92
C ASP A 213 3.43 -18.08 -0.82
N ALA A 214 3.12 -17.29 0.21
CA ALA A 214 2.18 -17.72 1.26
C ALA A 214 0.73 -17.85 0.75
N LEU A 215 0.35 -17.12 -0.31
CA LEU A 215 -0.97 -17.20 -0.93
C LEU A 215 -1.11 -18.32 -1.98
N ASP A 216 -0.06 -19.09 -2.22
CA ASP A 216 -0.03 -20.33 -3.02
C ASP A 216 -0.82 -20.25 -4.36
N GLY A 217 -0.44 -19.30 -5.21
CA GLY A 217 -1.03 -19.12 -6.55
C GLY A 217 -2.32 -18.29 -6.62
N HIS A 218 -2.90 -17.88 -5.49
CA HIS A 218 -4.05 -16.97 -5.48
C HIS A 218 -3.68 -15.52 -5.79
N GLY A 219 -2.41 -15.13 -5.57
CA GLY A 219 -1.92 -13.78 -5.85
C GLY A 219 -1.77 -13.53 -7.35
N VAL A 220 -2.50 -12.56 -7.90
CA VAL A 220 -2.51 -12.27 -9.35
C VAL A 220 -1.98 -10.90 -9.70
N LEU A 221 -1.94 -9.97 -8.74
CA LEU A 221 -1.57 -8.57 -8.95
C LEU A 221 -1.03 -7.96 -7.65
N ALA A 222 -0.15 -7.01 -7.78
CA ALA A 222 0.33 -6.19 -6.67
C ALA A 222 0.03 -4.71 -6.89
N VAL A 223 -0.13 -3.99 -5.78
CA VAL A 223 -0.39 -2.55 -5.74
C VAL A 223 0.52 -1.90 -4.70
N SER A 224 1.18 -0.80 -5.03
CA SER A 224 1.90 0.04 -4.07
C SER A 224 1.80 1.52 -4.43
N LEU A 225 2.08 2.42 -3.47
CA LEU A 225 2.16 3.84 -3.80
C LEU A 225 3.36 4.12 -4.70
N ALA A 226 4.51 3.49 -4.42
CA ALA A 226 5.73 3.71 -5.16
C ALA A 226 6.55 2.43 -5.32
N ALA A 227 7.38 2.41 -6.36
CA ALA A 227 8.40 1.39 -6.57
C ALA A 227 9.80 2.03 -6.72
N ALA A 228 10.88 1.32 -6.33
CA ALA A 228 12.26 1.75 -6.48
C ALA A 228 12.98 0.92 -7.56
#